data_ac194cb52939b725d0265ef640dbe703
#
_entry.id   ac194cb52939b725d0265ef640dbe703
#
_cell.length_a   1.000
_cell.length_b   1.000
_cell.length_c   1.000
_cell.angle_alpha   90.00
_cell.angle_beta   90.00
_cell.angle_gamma   90.00
#
_symmetry.space_group_name_H-M   'P 1'
#
loop_
_entity.id
_entity.type
_entity.pdbx_description
1 polymer ?
#
loop_
_entity_poly.entity_id
_entity_poly.type
_entity_poly.pdbx_seq_one_letter_code
_entity_poly.pdbx_strand_id
1 'polypeptide(L)'
;MKKIFRWVALGAMAFTSVFTARADEGMWLPSLIENRIADMHEKGFRLSAEDIYSINQASLKDAVVLFGRGCTGELISPEGLLLTNHHCGYGQIQQHSSVEHDYLRDGFWAMSRSEELPNKGLTVSFLERMEDVTPIILKGYTSDMTEDERVALVKKNSAALIEEAVKDGNGLRAKVEALYYGNQYFLFLYREYSDIRLVGAPPSSIGKFGGDTDNWMWPRHTGDFSIFRIYADKDNNPAAYSLDNVPYKPKKYFHISAKGVQEGDFTFIYGFNCMAVCNLNPLDILPIISQKIAFKYISSICLDTNGEEVSN
;
A
#
# COMPACT_ATOMS: atom_id res chain seq x y z
N MET A 1 0.10 49.18 -37.16
CA MET A 1 0.77 48.82 -35.89
C MET A 1 -0.13 48.09 -34.90
N LYS A 2 -1.34 48.58 -34.60
CA LYS A 2 -2.22 47.89 -33.59
C LYS A 2 -2.70 46.47 -33.97
N LYS A 3 -2.83 46.14 -35.27
CA LYS A 3 -3.22 44.78 -35.70
C LYS A 3 -2.07 43.79 -35.62
N ILE A 4 -0.84 44.20 -35.91
CA ILE A 4 0.36 43.35 -35.82
C ILE A 4 0.64 42.99 -34.35
N PHE A 5 0.48 43.96 -33.44
CA PHE A 5 0.67 43.72 -32.00
C PHE A 5 -0.34 42.71 -31.42
N ARG A 6 -1.60 42.69 -31.93
CA ARG A 6 -2.60 41.71 -31.55
C ARG A 6 -2.26 40.28 -32.00
N TRP A 7 -1.71 40.13 -33.18
CA TRP A 7 -1.32 38.81 -33.69
C TRP A 7 -0.04 38.28 -33.02
N VAL A 8 0.90 39.13 -32.66
CA VAL A 8 2.09 38.79 -31.89
C VAL A 8 1.70 38.40 -30.45
N ALA A 9 0.78 39.11 -29.83
CA ALA A 9 0.28 38.76 -28.50
C ALA A 9 -0.50 37.43 -28.47
N LEU A 10 -1.34 37.16 -29.49
CA LEU A 10 -2.02 35.88 -29.65
C LEU A 10 -1.06 34.74 -29.95
N GLY A 11 -0.02 34.95 -30.74
CA GLY A 11 1.04 34.00 -31.01
C GLY A 11 1.88 33.67 -29.76
N ALA A 12 2.22 34.67 -28.97
CA ALA A 12 2.93 34.48 -27.70
C ALA A 12 2.09 33.75 -26.66
N MET A 13 0.77 34.03 -26.60
CA MET A 13 -0.15 33.31 -25.69
C MET A 13 -0.41 31.85 -26.11
N ALA A 14 -0.38 31.57 -27.43
CA ALA A 14 -0.45 30.18 -27.93
C ALA A 14 0.84 29.39 -27.68
N PHE A 15 1.99 30.06 -27.63
CA PHE A 15 3.29 29.42 -27.36
C PHE A 15 3.51 29.10 -25.86
N THR A 16 2.85 29.84 -24.94
CA THR A 16 2.93 29.58 -23.50
C THR A 16 2.03 28.44 -23.04
N SER A 17 1.11 27.96 -23.88
CA SER A 17 0.21 26.86 -23.54
C SER A 17 0.73 25.46 -23.91
N VAL A 18 1.98 25.35 -24.40
CA VAL A 18 2.58 24.06 -24.78
C VAL A 18 3.54 23.51 -23.70
N PHE A 19 3.60 24.12 -22.53
CA PHE A 19 4.10 23.38 -21.38
C PHE A 19 3.00 22.43 -20.93
N THR A 20 2.92 21.31 -21.60
CA THR A 20 2.20 20.16 -21.07
C THR A 20 2.88 19.82 -19.74
N ALA A 21 2.21 20.13 -18.62
CA ALA A 21 2.54 19.52 -17.36
C ALA A 21 2.44 18.00 -17.60
N ARG A 22 3.55 17.34 -17.77
CA ARG A 22 3.60 15.87 -17.76
C ARG A 22 3.41 15.47 -16.32
N ALA A 23 2.19 15.15 -15.97
CA ALA A 23 1.94 14.43 -14.74
C ALA A 23 2.54 13.02 -14.89
N ASP A 24 3.36 12.62 -13.95
CA ASP A 24 3.87 11.26 -13.84
C ASP A 24 2.79 10.38 -13.23
N GLU A 25 1.78 10.05 -14.03
CA GLU A 25 0.60 9.34 -13.59
C GLU A 25 0.74 7.83 -13.83
N GLY A 26 0.09 7.07 -12.96
CA GLY A 26 -0.13 5.65 -13.13
C GLY A 26 -0.01 4.88 -11.82
N MET A 27 -0.77 3.79 -11.76
CA MET A 27 -0.60 2.73 -10.78
C MET A 27 -0.03 1.53 -11.50
N TRP A 28 1.15 1.09 -11.07
CA TRP A 28 1.85 0.00 -11.71
C TRP A 28 1.90 -1.20 -10.78
N LEU A 29 1.62 -2.39 -11.35
CA LEU A 29 1.76 -3.64 -10.62
C LEU A 29 3.24 -3.91 -10.37
N PRO A 30 3.66 -4.21 -9.14
CA PRO A 30 5.07 -4.47 -8.83
C PRO A 30 5.68 -5.59 -9.69
N SER A 31 4.92 -6.63 -10.00
CA SER A 31 5.36 -7.73 -10.87
C SER A 31 5.61 -7.34 -12.33
N LEU A 32 5.11 -6.17 -12.76
CA LEU A 32 5.26 -5.63 -14.12
C LEU A 32 6.12 -4.36 -14.16
N ILE A 33 6.76 -4.01 -13.04
CA ILE A 33 7.48 -2.73 -12.89
C ILE A 33 8.66 -2.62 -13.86
N GLU A 34 9.21 -3.74 -14.33
CA GLU A 34 10.29 -3.76 -15.31
C GLU A 34 9.94 -2.98 -16.59
N ASN A 35 8.68 -2.98 -16.99
CA ASN A 35 8.20 -2.21 -18.13
C ASN A 35 8.25 -0.68 -17.94
N ARG A 36 8.51 -0.22 -16.71
CA ARG A 36 8.56 1.18 -16.32
C ARG A 36 9.90 1.64 -15.78
N ILE A 37 10.80 0.70 -15.52
CA ILE A 37 12.06 0.99 -14.85
C ILE A 37 12.92 1.99 -15.64
N ALA A 38 12.88 1.95 -16.96
CA ALA A 38 13.61 2.89 -17.82
C ALA A 38 13.10 4.34 -17.63
N ASP A 39 11.78 4.54 -17.65
CA ASP A 39 11.15 5.85 -17.38
C ASP A 39 11.50 6.35 -15.98
N MET A 40 11.51 5.46 -14.99
CA MET A 40 11.85 5.79 -13.60
C MET A 40 13.32 6.19 -13.47
N HIS A 41 14.22 5.49 -14.15
CA HIS A 41 15.66 5.83 -14.16
C HIS A 41 15.93 7.20 -14.82
N GLU A 42 15.23 7.53 -15.89
CA GLU A 42 15.33 8.86 -16.52
C GLU A 42 14.94 9.99 -15.56
N LYS A 43 14.07 9.72 -14.59
CA LYS A 43 13.61 10.66 -13.55
C LYS A 43 14.45 10.62 -12.27
N GLY A 44 15.51 9.82 -12.24
CA GLY A 44 16.45 9.77 -11.13
C GLY A 44 16.33 8.56 -10.20
N PHE A 45 15.38 7.64 -10.44
CA PHE A 45 15.31 6.38 -9.71
C PHE A 45 16.56 5.52 -9.96
N ARG A 46 17.07 4.83 -8.96
CA ARG A 46 18.35 4.12 -9.05
C ARG A 46 18.29 2.65 -8.75
N LEU A 47 17.17 2.16 -8.20
CA LEU A 47 17.00 0.74 -7.93
C LEU A 47 16.60 -0.02 -9.20
N SER A 48 16.82 -1.32 -9.21
CA SER A 48 16.35 -2.22 -10.26
C SER A 48 14.89 -2.63 -10.04
N ALA A 49 14.28 -3.24 -11.06
CA ALA A 49 12.94 -3.84 -10.92
C ALA A 49 12.93 -4.95 -9.86
N GLU A 50 14.01 -5.74 -9.75
CA GLU A 50 14.15 -6.80 -8.76
C GLU A 50 14.28 -6.27 -7.33
N ASP A 51 14.83 -5.07 -7.14
CA ASP A 51 14.87 -4.41 -5.83
C ASP A 51 13.45 -4.05 -5.36
N ILE A 52 12.56 -3.70 -6.29
CA ILE A 52 11.15 -3.38 -5.99
C ILE A 52 10.35 -4.66 -5.75
N TYR A 53 10.44 -5.63 -6.66
CA TYR A 53 9.69 -6.87 -6.60
C TYR A 53 10.54 -8.04 -7.07
N SER A 54 10.80 -8.99 -6.18
CA SER A 54 11.45 -10.27 -6.52
C SER A 54 10.81 -11.40 -5.71
N ILE A 55 10.70 -12.58 -6.34
CA ILE A 55 10.35 -13.83 -5.67
C ILE A 55 11.59 -14.64 -5.28
N ASN A 56 12.75 -14.28 -5.84
CA ASN A 56 14.01 -15.01 -5.69
C ASN A 56 14.91 -14.42 -4.61
N GLN A 57 14.79 -13.13 -4.32
CA GLN A 57 15.59 -12.42 -3.33
C GLN A 57 14.74 -11.44 -2.53
N ALA A 58 15.29 -10.94 -1.42
CA ALA A 58 14.62 -9.91 -0.63
C ALA A 58 14.52 -8.60 -1.43
N SER A 59 13.32 -8.03 -1.46
CA SER A 59 13.01 -6.81 -2.21
C SER A 59 12.11 -5.89 -1.38
N LEU A 60 11.77 -4.71 -1.89
CA LEU A 60 10.91 -3.75 -1.18
C LEU A 60 9.54 -4.37 -0.81
N LYS A 61 9.03 -5.33 -1.62
CA LYS A 61 7.78 -6.03 -1.29
C LYS A 61 7.81 -6.73 0.06
N ASP A 62 8.99 -7.14 0.55
CA ASP A 62 9.14 -7.86 1.81
C ASP A 62 9.17 -6.91 3.03
N ALA A 63 9.26 -5.61 2.80
CA ALA A 63 9.15 -4.57 3.81
C ALA A 63 7.76 -3.93 3.89
N VAL A 64 6.90 -4.19 2.90
CA VAL A 64 5.54 -3.62 2.78
C VAL A 64 4.51 -4.70 3.03
N VAL A 65 3.52 -4.42 3.87
CA VAL A 65 2.52 -5.40 4.29
C VAL A 65 1.10 -4.86 4.14
N LEU A 66 0.18 -5.78 3.88
CA LEU A 66 -1.24 -5.49 4.04
C LEU A 66 -1.59 -5.56 5.53
N PHE A 67 -1.95 -4.41 6.10
CA PHE A 67 -2.34 -4.27 7.50
C PHE A 67 -3.85 -4.38 7.64
N GLY A 68 -4.30 -5.39 8.37
CA GLY A 68 -5.72 -5.67 8.54
C GLY A 68 -6.40 -5.97 7.20
N ARG A 69 -7.49 -5.25 6.91
CA ARG A 69 -8.35 -5.53 5.74
C ARG A 69 -8.09 -4.67 4.51
N GLY A 70 -7.20 -3.69 4.58
CA GLY A 70 -7.03 -2.81 3.43
C GLY A 70 -6.02 -1.67 3.60
N CYS A 71 -5.36 -1.55 4.74
CA CYS A 71 -4.30 -0.57 4.94
C CYS A 71 -2.94 -1.11 4.51
N THR A 72 -2.02 -0.22 4.21
CA THR A 72 -0.61 -0.53 4.07
C THR A 72 0.10 -0.32 5.40
N GLY A 73 1.07 -1.15 5.68
CA GLY A 73 2.03 -0.94 6.76
C GLY A 73 3.43 -1.25 6.24
N GLU A 74 4.42 -0.66 6.87
CA GLU A 74 5.83 -0.80 6.53
C GLU A 74 6.67 -1.25 7.71
N LEU A 75 7.61 -2.14 7.45
CA LEU A 75 8.57 -2.58 8.44
C LEU A 75 9.73 -1.59 8.48
N ILE A 76 10.01 -1.05 9.66
CA ILE A 76 11.02 -0.01 9.91
C ILE A 76 12.13 -0.48 10.85
N SER A 77 12.17 -1.76 11.20
CA SER A 77 13.24 -2.31 12.04
C SER A 77 13.51 -3.79 11.76
N PRO A 78 14.70 -4.30 12.13
CA PRO A 78 15.03 -5.72 12.03
C PRO A 78 14.27 -6.59 13.04
N GLU A 79 13.46 -6.01 13.92
CA GLU A 79 12.70 -6.68 14.96
C GLU A 79 11.18 -6.49 14.81
N GLY A 80 10.72 -6.46 13.55
CA GLY A 80 9.30 -6.49 13.21
C GLY A 80 8.50 -5.25 13.62
N LEU A 81 9.17 -4.10 13.90
CA LEU A 81 8.46 -2.84 14.14
C LEU A 81 7.82 -2.37 12.85
N LEU A 82 6.54 -2.08 12.92
CA LEU A 82 5.68 -1.76 11.80
C LEU A 82 5.06 -0.38 12.00
N LEU A 83 5.17 0.47 11.01
CA LEU A 83 4.54 1.77 10.93
C LEU A 83 3.30 1.69 10.03
N THR A 84 2.22 2.36 10.40
CA THR A 84 1.00 2.54 9.59
C THR A 84 0.27 3.80 10.02
N ASN A 85 -0.80 4.17 9.34
CA ASN A 85 -1.56 5.35 9.71
C ASN A 85 -2.30 5.19 11.05
N HIS A 86 -2.53 6.31 11.73
CA HIS A 86 -3.36 6.36 12.94
C HIS A 86 -4.79 5.89 12.66
N HIS A 87 -5.38 6.34 11.56
CA HIS A 87 -6.74 5.92 11.20
C HIS A 87 -6.82 4.41 10.88
N CYS A 88 -5.74 3.78 10.41
CA CYS A 88 -5.67 2.34 10.21
C CYS A 88 -5.59 1.57 11.53
N GLY A 89 -4.88 2.11 12.52
CA GLY A 89 -4.77 1.56 13.88
C GLY A 89 -5.89 1.99 14.83
N TYR A 90 -6.80 2.88 14.39
CA TYR A 90 -7.79 3.49 15.27
C TYR A 90 -8.63 2.47 16.05
N GLY A 91 -9.13 1.43 15.37
CA GLY A 91 -9.93 0.39 16.01
C GLY A 91 -9.18 -0.37 17.10
N GLN A 92 -7.88 -0.62 16.91
CA GLN A 92 -7.02 -1.27 17.90
C GLN A 92 -6.75 -0.36 19.09
N ILE A 93 -6.46 0.91 18.85
CA ILE A 93 -6.26 1.91 19.93
C ILE A 93 -7.55 2.03 20.76
N GLN A 94 -8.70 2.11 20.09
CA GLN A 94 -10.01 2.17 20.73
C GLN A 94 -10.31 0.92 21.57
N GLN A 95 -9.97 -0.27 21.05
CA GLN A 95 -10.21 -1.54 21.74
C GLN A 95 -9.46 -1.64 23.07
N HIS A 96 -8.31 -0.99 23.17
CA HIS A 96 -7.50 -0.93 24.38
C HIS A 96 -7.84 0.27 25.30
N SER A 97 -8.65 1.20 24.82
CA SER A 97 -9.05 2.37 25.60
C SER A 97 -10.15 1.99 26.60
N SER A 98 -10.08 2.59 27.80
CA SER A 98 -11.10 2.52 28.84
C SER A 98 -11.38 3.92 29.39
N VAL A 99 -12.29 4.02 30.37
CA VAL A 99 -12.56 5.29 31.05
C VAL A 99 -11.34 5.77 31.82
N GLU A 100 -10.57 4.84 32.41
CA GLU A 100 -9.37 5.12 33.20
C GLU A 100 -8.14 5.38 32.33
N HIS A 101 -8.10 4.77 31.13
CA HIS A 101 -6.99 4.85 30.18
C HIS A 101 -7.53 5.12 28.77
N ASP A 102 -7.77 6.36 28.45
CA ASP A 102 -8.26 6.77 27.13
C ASP A 102 -7.10 7.00 26.15
N TYR A 103 -6.63 5.91 25.53
CA TYR A 103 -5.50 5.96 24.59
C TYR A 103 -5.80 6.73 23.29
N LEU A 104 -7.08 6.91 22.94
CA LEU A 104 -7.45 7.79 21.83
C LEU A 104 -7.24 9.27 22.18
N ARG A 105 -7.50 9.64 23.46
CA ARG A 105 -7.32 11.02 23.94
C ARG A 105 -5.88 11.31 24.34
N ASP A 106 -5.25 10.39 25.06
CA ASP A 106 -3.96 10.63 25.72
C ASP A 106 -2.77 10.07 24.94
N GLY A 107 -3.02 9.24 23.91
CA GLY A 107 -2.00 8.45 23.24
C GLY A 107 -1.56 7.23 24.05
N PHE A 108 -0.74 6.39 23.42
CA PHE A 108 -0.16 5.20 24.06
C PHE A 108 1.28 5.00 23.57
N TRP A 109 2.18 4.68 24.49
CA TRP A 109 3.58 4.36 24.19
C TRP A 109 4.07 3.25 25.12
N ALA A 110 4.33 2.07 24.58
CA ALA A 110 4.99 0.98 25.30
C ALA A 110 6.47 1.31 25.50
N MET A 111 6.91 1.41 26.75
CA MET A 111 8.31 1.67 27.09
C MET A 111 9.15 0.39 27.13
N SER A 112 8.50 -0.76 27.09
CA SER A 112 9.12 -2.10 27.03
C SER A 112 8.25 -3.05 26.24
N ARG A 113 8.83 -4.17 25.79
CA ARG A 113 8.08 -5.21 25.05
C ARG A 113 6.97 -5.86 25.87
N SER A 114 7.09 -5.87 27.20
CA SER A 114 6.04 -6.40 28.08
C SER A 114 4.80 -5.51 28.18
N GLU A 115 4.92 -4.26 27.76
CA GLU A 115 3.82 -3.30 27.75
C GLU A 115 3.12 -3.24 26.38
N GLU A 116 3.68 -3.87 25.33
CA GLU A 116 3.06 -3.93 24.01
C GLU A 116 1.73 -4.69 24.07
N LEU A 117 0.66 -4.09 23.55
CA LEU A 117 -0.70 -4.57 23.70
C LEU A 117 -1.13 -5.50 22.55
N PRO A 118 -1.50 -6.76 22.82
CA PRO A 118 -1.87 -7.71 21.77
C PRO A 118 -3.24 -7.38 21.15
N ASN A 119 -3.34 -7.42 19.83
CA ASN A 119 -4.55 -7.07 19.08
C ASN A 119 -5.25 -8.31 18.55
N LYS A 120 -6.29 -8.75 19.23
CA LYS A 120 -7.06 -9.92 18.80
C LYS A 120 -7.79 -9.66 17.49
N GLY A 121 -7.59 -10.54 16.51
CA GLY A 121 -8.24 -10.48 15.21
C GLY A 121 -7.60 -9.52 14.20
N LEU A 122 -6.53 -8.83 14.59
CA LEU A 122 -5.67 -8.11 13.66
C LEU A 122 -4.70 -9.07 12.99
N THR A 123 -4.55 -8.95 11.68
CA THR A 123 -3.56 -9.71 10.90
C THR A 123 -2.72 -8.77 10.04
N VAL A 124 -1.52 -9.23 9.75
CA VAL A 124 -0.61 -8.58 8.81
C VAL A 124 -0.21 -9.61 7.76
N SER A 125 -0.35 -9.25 6.48
CA SER A 125 -0.10 -10.18 5.37
C SER A 125 1.05 -9.68 4.49
N PHE A 126 2.05 -10.53 4.32
CA PHE A 126 3.18 -10.32 3.40
C PHE A 126 2.84 -10.89 2.04
N LEU A 127 3.07 -10.15 0.98
CA LEU A 127 2.95 -10.64 -0.38
C LEU A 127 4.14 -11.55 -0.71
N GLU A 128 3.91 -12.85 -0.77
CA GLU A 128 4.95 -13.81 -1.19
C GLU A 128 5.09 -13.83 -2.71
N ARG A 129 3.96 -13.92 -3.43
CA ARG A 129 3.95 -13.99 -4.89
C ARG A 129 2.67 -13.40 -5.47
N MET A 130 2.81 -12.81 -6.64
CA MET A 130 1.75 -12.30 -7.47
C MET A 130 1.99 -12.74 -8.91
N GLU A 131 0.97 -13.27 -9.59
CA GLU A 131 1.09 -13.74 -10.97
C GLU A 131 -0.19 -13.55 -11.78
N ASP A 132 -0.06 -13.29 -13.07
CA ASP A 132 -1.17 -13.23 -14.01
C ASP A 132 -1.71 -14.64 -14.27
N VAL A 133 -2.95 -14.87 -13.91
CA VAL A 133 -3.67 -16.14 -14.07
C VAL A 133 -4.87 -16.02 -15.00
N THR A 134 -4.94 -14.95 -15.77
CA THR A 134 -6.05 -14.66 -16.70
C THR A 134 -6.38 -15.85 -17.61
N PRO A 135 -5.39 -16.52 -18.25
CA PRO A 135 -5.70 -17.67 -19.11
C PRO A 135 -6.32 -18.84 -18.35
N ILE A 136 -5.98 -19.01 -17.08
CA ILE A 136 -6.52 -20.07 -16.21
C ILE A 136 -7.96 -19.73 -15.80
N ILE A 137 -8.18 -18.49 -15.37
CA ILE A 137 -9.48 -18.02 -14.89
C ILE A 137 -10.51 -17.97 -16.01
N LEU A 138 -10.09 -17.54 -17.22
CA LEU A 138 -10.96 -17.47 -18.39
C LEU A 138 -11.01 -18.76 -19.20
N LYS A 139 -10.43 -19.86 -18.71
CA LYS A 139 -10.51 -21.16 -19.39
C LYS A 139 -11.96 -21.61 -19.52
N GLY A 140 -12.41 -21.79 -20.76
CA GLY A 140 -13.78 -22.15 -21.08
C GLY A 140 -14.71 -20.96 -21.35
N TYR A 141 -14.21 -19.74 -21.28
CA TYR A 141 -14.97 -18.55 -21.69
C TYR A 141 -15.17 -18.54 -23.22
N THR A 142 -16.40 -18.19 -23.63
CA THR A 142 -16.76 -17.96 -25.04
C THR A 142 -17.52 -16.62 -25.13
N SER A 143 -17.45 -15.98 -26.30
CA SER A 143 -18.01 -14.63 -26.51
C SER A 143 -19.54 -14.58 -26.51
N ASP A 144 -20.22 -15.73 -26.55
CA ASP A 144 -21.67 -15.90 -26.50
C ASP A 144 -22.21 -16.10 -25.08
N MET A 145 -21.34 -16.23 -24.08
CA MET A 145 -21.74 -16.32 -22.68
C MET A 145 -22.38 -15.02 -22.22
N THR A 146 -23.44 -15.16 -21.44
CA THR A 146 -24.01 -14.05 -20.65
C THR A 146 -23.07 -13.62 -19.54
N GLU A 147 -23.25 -12.42 -19.00
CA GLU A 147 -22.43 -11.93 -17.88
C GLU A 147 -22.57 -12.83 -16.64
N ASP A 148 -23.75 -13.36 -16.36
CA ASP A 148 -23.96 -14.28 -15.24
C ASP A 148 -23.19 -15.60 -15.41
N GLU A 149 -23.14 -16.14 -16.63
CA GLU A 149 -22.37 -17.34 -16.95
C GLU A 149 -20.87 -17.07 -16.85
N ARG A 150 -20.41 -15.91 -17.31
CA ARG A 150 -19.03 -15.46 -17.15
C ARG A 150 -18.63 -15.34 -15.68
N VAL A 151 -19.47 -14.69 -14.85
CA VAL A 151 -19.24 -14.55 -13.39
C VAL A 151 -19.18 -15.92 -12.72
N ALA A 152 -20.09 -16.85 -13.07
CA ALA A 152 -20.10 -18.20 -12.55
C ALA A 152 -18.84 -18.99 -12.92
N LEU A 153 -18.38 -18.87 -14.19
CA LEU A 153 -17.15 -19.48 -14.68
C LEU A 153 -15.93 -18.95 -13.91
N VAL A 154 -15.79 -17.63 -13.82
CA VAL A 154 -14.70 -16.97 -13.10
C VAL A 154 -14.66 -17.42 -11.63
N LYS A 155 -15.81 -17.42 -10.95
CA LYS A 155 -15.91 -17.88 -9.55
C LYS A 155 -15.47 -19.33 -9.39
N LYS A 156 -15.91 -20.23 -10.28
CA LYS A 156 -15.53 -21.65 -10.26
C LYS A 156 -14.03 -21.84 -10.47
N ASN A 157 -13.47 -21.21 -11.50
CA ASN A 157 -12.05 -21.37 -11.83
C ASN A 157 -11.15 -20.73 -10.76
N SER A 158 -11.56 -19.59 -10.20
CA SER A 158 -10.85 -18.94 -9.09
C SER A 158 -10.82 -19.81 -7.83
N ALA A 159 -11.95 -20.42 -7.47
CA ALA A 159 -12.02 -21.31 -6.30
C ALA A 159 -11.10 -22.52 -6.45
N ALA A 160 -11.09 -23.17 -7.62
CA ALA A 160 -10.22 -24.31 -7.89
C ALA A 160 -8.73 -23.92 -7.85
N LEU A 161 -8.37 -22.76 -8.40
CA LEU A 161 -6.99 -22.27 -8.37
C LEU A 161 -6.54 -21.92 -6.94
N ILE A 162 -7.39 -21.28 -6.14
CA ILE A 162 -7.10 -20.94 -4.75
C ILE A 162 -6.87 -22.22 -3.93
N GLU A 163 -7.75 -23.23 -4.08
CA GLU A 163 -7.62 -24.51 -3.39
C GLU A 163 -6.28 -25.20 -3.74
N GLU A 164 -5.94 -25.23 -5.03
CA GLU A 164 -4.67 -25.82 -5.49
C GLU A 164 -3.45 -25.06 -4.93
N ALA A 165 -3.51 -23.74 -4.86
CA ALA A 165 -2.40 -22.90 -4.40
C ALA A 165 -2.06 -23.08 -2.91
N VAL A 166 -3.01 -23.56 -2.09
CA VAL A 166 -2.85 -23.71 -0.63
C VAL A 166 -2.94 -25.16 -0.16
N LYS A 167 -3.14 -26.14 -1.06
CA LYS A 167 -3.39 -27.54 -0.72
C LYS A 167 -2.30 -28.21 0.13
N ASP A 168 -1.06 -27.80 -0.03
CA ASP A 168 0.09 -28.42 0.65
C ASP A 168 0.27 -27.96 2.10
N GLY A 169 -0.69 -27.21 2.64
CA GLY A 169 -0.61 -26.70 4.02
C GLY A 169 0.59 -25.77 4.25
N ASN A 170 1.01 -25.05 3.21
CA ASN A 170 2.19 -24.18 3.18
C ASN A 170 2.06 -22.92 4.06
N GLY A 171 0.95 -22.77 4.80
CA GLY A 171 0.65 -21.61 5.65
C GLY A 171 0.38 -20.32 4.87
N LEU A 172 0.12 -20.44 3.56
CA LEU A 172 -0.21 -19.30 2.71
C LEU A 172 -1.74 -19.11 2.61
N ARG A 173 -2.13 -17.88 2.37
CA ARG A 173 -3.48 -17.50 1.96
C ARG A 173 -3.45 -17.06 0.51
N ALA A 174 -4.33 -17.63 -0.30
CA ALA A 174 -4.46 -17.27 -1.70
C ALA A 174 -5.70 -16.42 -1.96
N LYS A 175 -5.59 -15.48 -2.89
CA LYS A 175 -6.69 -14.66 -3.38
C LYS A 175 -6.54 -14.42 -4.87
N VAL A 176 -7.64 -14.52 -5.63
CA VAL A 176 -7.70 -14.09 -7.02
C VAL A 176 -8.44 -12.77 -7.11
N GLU A 177 -7.81 -11.78 -7.73
CA GLU A 177 -8.38 -10.45 -7.94
C GLU A 177 -8.55 -10.17 -9.41
N ALA A 178 -9.70 -9.57 -9.75
CA ALA A 178 -9.95 -9.03 -11.07
C ALA A 178 -9.38 -7.61 -11.15
N LEU A 179 -8.52 -7.36 -12.12
CA LEU A 179 -7.99 -6.04 -12.42
C LEU A 179 -8.48 -5.57 -13.80
N TYR A 180 -8.39 -4.25 -14.02
CA TYR A 180 -8.78 -3.63 -15.30
C TYR A 180 -10.18 -4.07 -15.76
N TYR A 181 -11.17 -3.96 -14.85
CA TYR A 181 -12.58 -4.33 -15.12
C TYR A 181 -12.79 -5.81 -15.46
N GLY A 182 -11.99 -6.70 -14.89
CA GLY A 182 -12.07 -8.13 -15.17
C GLY A 182 -11.49 -8.53 -16.54
N ASN A 183 -10.64 -7.67 -17.11
CA ASN A 183 -9.85 -8.03 -18.30
C ASN A 183 -8.61 -8.84 -17.95
N GLN A 184 -8.13 -8.70 -16.70
CA GLN A 184 -7.01 -9.48 -16.19
C GLN A 184 -7.35 -10.01 -14.78
N TYR A 185 -6.79 -11.17 -14.46
CA TYR A 185 -6.95 -11.83 -13.16
C TYR A 185 -5.58 -12.18 -12.61
N PHE A 186 -5.33 -11.79 -11.35
CA PHE A 186 -4.07 -12.06 -10.68
C PHE A 186 -4.30 -12.93 -9.45
N LEU A 187 -3.45 -13.93 -9.28
CA LEU A 187 -3.32 -14.70 -8.05
C LEU A 187 -2.34 -13.99 -7.13
N PHE A 188 -2.77 -13.74 -5.90
CA PHE A 188 -1.94 -13.21 -4.82
C PHE A 188 -1.78 -14.28 -3.76
N LEU A 189 -0.55 -14.59 -3.38
CA LEU A 189 -0.21 -15.46 -2.27
C LEU A 189 0.34 -14.65 -1.11
N TYR A 190 -0.25 -14.80 0.05
CA TYR A 190 0.12 -14.07 1.26
C TYR A 190 0.53 -15.02 2.38
N ARG A 191 1.57 -14.63 3.12
CA ARG A 191 1.88 -15.18 4.44
C ARG A 191 1.31 -14.26 5.50
N GLU A 192 0.45 -14.80 6.37
CA GLU A 192 -0.31 -14.02 7.35
C GLU A 192 0.18 -14.27 8.76
N TYR A 193 0.47 -13.18 9.49
CA TYR A 193 0.82 -13.17 10.91
C TYR A 193 -0.34 -12.62 11.72
N SER A 194 -0.59 -13.18 12.91
CA SER A 194 -1.74 -12.84 13.78
C SER A 194 -1.36 -12.38 15.19
N ASP A 195 -0.10 -12.53 15.63
CA ASP A 195 0.36 -11.90 16.88
C ASP A 195 0.95 -10.51 16.56
N ILE A 196 0.05 -9.52 16.53
CA ILE A 196 0.37 -8.13 16.24
C ILE A 196 0.07 -7.30 17.47
N ARG A 197 1.07 -6.56 17.97
CA ARG A 197 0.94 -5.79 19.21
C ARG A 197 1.08 -4.29 18.94
N LEU A 198 0.23 -3.50 19.61
CA LEU A 198 0.32 -2.03 19.58
C LEU A 198 1.53 -1.60 20.42
N VAL A 199 2.41 -0.83 19.80
CA VAL A 199 3.63 -0.28 20.43
C VAL A 199 3.44 1.18 20.76
N GLY A 200 2.80 1.94 19.87
CA GLY A 200 2.58 3.34 20.10
C GLY A 200 1.59 3.98 19.14
N ALA A 201 0.93 5.01 19.62
CA ALA A 201 0.09 5.88 18.83
C ALA A 201 0.01 7.26 19.50
N PRO A 202 0.08 8.34 18.73
CA PRO A 202 -0.16 9.67 19.26
C PRO A 202 -1.64 9.81 19.66
N PRO A 203 -1.97 10.79 20.53
CA PRO A 203 -3.36 11.13 20.78
C PRO A 203 -4.08 11.56 19.51
N SER A 204 -5.40 11.35 19.42
CA SER A 204 -6.21 11.70 18.24
C SER A 204 -6.14 13.20 17.88
N SER A 205 -5.80 14.06 18.84
CA SER A 205 -5.52 15.49 18.60
C SER A 205 -4.31 15.72 17.67
N ILE A 206 -3.44 14.73 17.54
CA ILE A 206 -2.30 14.70 16.58
C ILE A 206 -2.63 13.76 15.44
N GLY A 207 -3.00 12.50 15.74
CA GLY A 207 -3.23 11.45 14.74
C GLY A 207 -4.43 11.71 13.83
N LYS A 208 -5.37 12.53 14.26
CA LYS A 208 -6.55 12.96 13.49
C LYS A 208 -6.73 14.48 13.53
N PHE A 209 -5.64 15.24 13.52
CA PHE A 209 -5.70 16.70 13.53
C PHE A 209 -6.45 17.23 12.31
N GLY A 210 -7.36 18.20 12.54
CA GLY A 210 -8.19 18.79 11.48
C GLY A 210 -9.30 17.87 10.96
N GLY A 211 -9.42 16.65 11.47
CA GLY A 211 -10.45 15.68 11.08
C GLY A 211 -10.40 15.36 9.58
N ASP A 212 -11.57 15.06 9.00
CA ASP A 212 -11.65 14.70 7.59
C ASP A 212 -11.47 15.90 6.65
N THR A 213 -11.70 17.12 7.13
CA THR A 213 -11.56 18.35 6.33
C THR A 213 -10.11 18.63 5.97
N ASP A 214 -9.20 18.60 6.95
CA ASP A 214 -7.79 18.94 6.75
C ASP A 214 -6.95 17.74 6.31
N ASN A 215 -7.47 16.51 6.45
CA ASN A 215 -6.75 15.29 6.09
C ASN A 215 -6.37 15.23 4.61
N TRP A 216 -7.09 15.98 3.77
CA TRP A 216 -6.90 16.01 2.31
C TRP A 216 -6.37 17.35 1.79
N MET A 217 -5.95 18.21 2.70
CA MET A 217 -5.45 19.55 2.40
C MET A 217 -3.92 19.58 2.46
N TRP A 218 -3.32 20.43 1.65
CA TRP A 218 -1.91 20.78 1.74
C TRP A 218 -1.75 22.24 2.24
N PRO A 219 -0.80 22.53 3.13
CA PRO A 219 0.10 21.60 3.81
C PRO A 219 -0.61 20.73 4.86
N ARG A 220 -0.09 19.50 5.06
CA ARG A 220 -0.62 18.58 6.08
C ARG A 220 -0.03 18.88 7.44
N HIS A 221 -0.89 18.91 8.44
CA HIS A 221 -0.51 19.13 9.85
C HIS A 221 -0.81 17.92 10.73
N THR A 222 -1.44 16.88 10.16
CA THR A 222 -1.82 15.66 10.87
C THR A 222 -0.62 14.74 11.02
N GLY A 223 -0.34 14.30 12.25
CA GLY A 223 0.58 13.19 12.51
C GLY A 223 -0.16 11.85 12.47
N ASP A 224 -0.64 11.47 11.28
CA ASP A 224 -1.48 10.28 11.06
C ASP A 224 -0.64 9.02 11.02
N PHE A 225 -0.12 8.59 12.16
CA PHE A 225 0.67 7.37 12.30
C PHE A 225 0.31 6.56 13.54
N SER A 226 0.58 5.27 13.49
CA SER A 226 0.57 4.33 14.61
C SER A 226 1.62 3.24 14.43
N ILE A 227 2.15 2.73 15.51
CA ILE A 227 3.27 1.79 15.52
C ILE A 227 2.81 0.48 16.14
N PHE A 228 3.08 -0.60 15.44
CA PHE A 228 2.83 -1.96 15.89
C PHE A 228 4.11 -2.79 15.84
N ARG A 229 4.08 -3.99 16.38
CA ARG A 229 5.12 -4.99 16.21
C ARG A 229 4.51 -6.32 15.86
N ILE A 230 5.14 -6.98 14.88
CA ILE A 230 4.82 -8.35 14.50
C ILE A 230 5.62 -9.29 15.37
N TYR A 231 4.95 -10.31 15.92
CA TYR A 231 5.55 -11.41 16.64
C TYR A 231 5.37 -12.72 15.88
N ALA A 232 6.33 -13.61 16.05
CA ALA A 232 6.40 -14.91 15.42
C ALA A 232 6.83 -15.98 16.44
N ASP A 233 6.76 -17.25 16.08
CA ASP A 233 7.39 -18.32 16.85
C ASP A 233 8.94 -18.20 16.83
N LYS A 234 9.62 -19.09 17.53
CA LYS A 234 11.09 -19.09 17.64
C LYS A 234 11.79 -19.37 16.30
N ASP A 235 11.09 -19.98 15.36
CA ASP A 235 11.55 -20.31 14.01
C ASP A 235 11.14 -19.23 12.98
N ASN A 236 10.60 -18.11 13.47
CA ASN A 236 10.14 -16.97 12.67
C ASN A 236 8.91 -17.27 11.80
N ASN A 237 8.12 -18.29 12.13
CA ASN A 237 6.87 -18.63 11.45
C ASN A 237 5.67 -17.93 12.08
N PRO A 238 4.58 -17.75 11.31
CA PRO A 238 3.32 -17.28 11.85
C PRO A 238 2.83 -18.14 13.01
N ALA A 239 2.43 -17.49 14.09
CA ALA A 239 1.88 -18.16 15.29
C ALA A 239 0.71 -17.35 15.87
N ALA A 240 -0.18 -18.05 16.56
CA ALA A 240 -1.16 -17.39 17.40
C ALA A 240 -0.47 -16.67 18.56
N TYR A 241 -1.17 -15.69 19.16
CA TYR A 241 -0.62 -14.95 20.30
C TYR A 241 -0.11 -15.91 21.41
N SER A 242 1.12 -15.69 21.82
CA SER A 242 1.77 -16.36 22.95
C SER A 242 2.79 -15.43 23.61
N LEU A 243 2.98 -15.58 24.92
CA LEU A 243 4.06 -14.90 25.65
C LEU A 243 5.46 -15.39 25.24
N ASP A 244 5.53 -16.60 24.66
CA ASP A 244 6.78 -17.21 24.20
C ASP A 244 7.21 -16.74 22.79
N ASN A 245 6.31 -16.05 22.09
CA ASN A 245 6.61 -15.50 20.78
C ASN A 245 7.68 -14.40 20.87
N VAL A 246 8.49 -14.33 19.84
CA VAL A 246 9.60 -13.37 19.69
C VAL A 246 9.27 -12.36 18.59
N PRO A 247 9.89 -11.17 18.60
CA PRO A 247 9.76 -10.23 17.50
C PRO A 247 10.12 -10.88 16.15
N TYR A 248 9.26 -10.68 15.16
CA TYR A 248 9.47 -11.14 13.80
C TYR A 248 10.74 -10.53 13.21
N LYS A 249 11.52 -11.34 12.49
CA LYS A 249 12.73 -10.90 11.79
C LYS A 249 12.44 -10.83 10.29
N PRO A 250 12.22 -9.63 9.74
CA PRO A 250 11.87 -9.44 8.34
C PRO A 250 13.07 -9.72 7.41
N LYS A 251 12.75 -10.15 6.17
CA LYS A 251 13.76 -10.29 5.10
C LYS A 251 14.29 -8.93 4.64
N LYS A 252 13.46 -7.89 4.74
CA LYS A 252 13.74 -6.49 4.38
C LYS A 252 12.97 -5.57 5.32
N TYR A 253 13.53 -4.42 5.63
CA TYR A 253 12.86 -3.31 6.32
C TYR A 253 13.40 -2.00 5.78
N PHE A 254 12.65 -0.91 5.95
CA PHE A 254 13.05 0.43 5.56
C PHE A 254 13.88 1.09 6.64
N HIS A 255 14.85 1.89 6.20
CA HIS A 255 15.54 2.85 7.03
C HIS A 255 14.88 4.21 6.84
N ILE A 256 14.44 4.83 7.93
CA ILE A 256 13.86 6.17 7.87
C ILE A 256 14.96 7.17 7.56
N SER A 257 14.83 7.88 6.43
CA SER A 257 15.76 8.92 6.04
C SER A 257 15.43 10.23 6.74
N ALA A 258 16.32 10.70 7.61
CA ALA A 258 16.23 12.05 8.19
C ALA A 258 16.73 13.16 7.24
N LYS A 259 17.21 12.79 6.05
CA LYS A 259 17.73 13.73 5.05
C LYS A 259 16.62 14.56 4.39
N GLY A 260 15.41 14.01 4.30
CA GLY A 260 14.29 14.58 3.57
C GLY A 260 14.49 14.52 2.06
N VAL A 261 13.63 15.21 1.32
CA VAL A 261 13.67 15.33 -0.15
C VAL A 261 13.81 16.79 -0.57
N GLN A 262 14.34 17.01 -1.78
CA GLN A 262 14.45 18.31 -2.42
C GLN A 262 13.56 18.37 -3.65
N GLU A 263 13.24 19.59 -4.11
CA GLU A 263 12.52 19.76 -5.36
C GLU A 263 13.32 19.14 -6.52
N GLY A 264 12.66 18.28 -7.29
CA GLY A 264 13.28 17.53 -8.39
C GLY A 264 13.81 16.14 -8.02
N ASP A 265 13.82 15.78 -6.74
CA ASP A 265 14.14 14.40 -6.34
C ASP A 265 13.04 13.45 -6.82
N PHE A 266 13.45 12.25 -7.25
CA PHE A 266 12.50 11.19 -7.56
C PHE A 266 11.91 10.63 -6.26
N THR A 267 10.59 10.55 -6.20
CA THR A 267 9.86 9.87 -5.12
C THR A 267 8.77 8.99 -5.71
N PHE A 268 8.38 7.94 -5.00
CA PHE A 268 7.27 7.09 -5.38
C PHE A 268 6.55 6.54 -4.15
N ILE A 269 5.32 6.10 -4.35
CA ILE A 269 4.49 5.49 -3.32
C ILE A 269 4.41 3.98 -3.59
N TYR A 270 4.66 3.17 -2.58
CA TYR A 270 4.57 1.72 -2.65
C TYR A 270 3.63 1.19 -1.58
N GLY A 271 2.64 0.38 -1.98
CA GLY A 271 1.68 -0.14 -1.01
C GLY A 271 0.48 -0.83 -1.63
N PHE A 272 -0.47 -1.19 -0.78
CA PHE A 272 -1.72 -1.83 -1.16
C PHE A 272 -2.78 -0.76 -1.40
N ASN A 273 -3.35 -0.78 -2.59
CA ASN A 273 -4.38 0.17 -2.96
C ASN A 273 -5.77 -0.35 -2.59
N CYS A 274 -6.66 0.53 -2.14
CA CYS A 274 -8.04 0.15 -1.85
C CYS A 274 -8.76 -0.20 -3.15
N MET A 275 -9.36 -1.38 -3.20
CA MET A 275 -9.98 -2.00 -4.39
C MET A 275 -11.05 -1.15 -5.09
N ALA A 276 -11.58 -0.13 -4.43
CA ALA A 276 -12.59 0.76 -5.02
C ALA A 276 -12.12 1.52 -6.28
N VAL A 277 -10.80 1.68 -6.46
CA VAL A 277 -10.26 2.42 -7.62
C VAL A 277 -10.10 1.51 -8.85
N CYS A 278 -9.86 0.22 -8.64
CA CYS A 278 -9.69 -0.72 -9.75
C CYS A 278 -11.01 -1.03 -10.51
N ASN A 279 -12.15 -0.66 -9.94
CA ASN A 279 -13.48 -0.91 -10.50
C ASN A 279 -14.18 0.35 -11.06
N LEU A 280 -13.50 1.51 -11.07
CA LEU A 280 -14.08 2.73 -11.64
C LEU A 280 -13.78 2.83 -13.15
N ASN A 281 -14.77 3.30 -13.92
CA ASN A 281 -14.60 3.53 -15.36
C ASN A 281 -13.53 4.60 -15.58
N PRO A 282 -12.59 4.45 -16.54
CA PRO A 282 -11.60 5.47 -16.85
C PRO A 282 -12.21 6.86 -17.14
N LEU A 283 -13.42 6.92 -17.69
CA LEU A 283 -14.14 8.17 -17.94
C LEU A 283 -14.70 8.81 -16.65
N ASP A 284 -14.97 8.01 -15.61
CA ASP A 284 -15.39 8.49 -14.29
C ASP A 284 -14.21 8.83 -13.39
N ILE A 285 -13.02 8.31 -13.72
CA ILE A 285 -11.78 8.52 -12.98
C ILE A 285 -11.19 9.90 -13.26
N LEU A 286 -11.24 10.38 -14.50
CA LEU A 286 -10.63 11.66 -14.89
C LEU A 286 -11.08 12.87 -14.04
N PRO A 287 -12.37 13.07 -13.71
CA PRO A 287 -12.78 14.16 -12.83
C PRO A 287 -12.48 13.90 -11.34
N ILE A 288 -12.35 12.62 -10.94
CA ILE A 288 -12.13 12.20 -9.55
C ILE A 288 -10.64 12.24 -9.22
N ILE A 289 -9.78 11.83 -10.15
CA ILE A 289 -8.31 11.89 -10.02
C ILE A 289 -7.83 13.33 -9.93
N SER A 290 -8.45 14.26 -10.67
CA SER A 290 -8.03 15.66 -10.65
C SER A 290 -8.31 16.41 -9.35
N GLN A 291 -9.22 15.91 -8.48
CA GLN A 291 -9.61 16.63 -7.26
C GLN A 291 -9.78 15.81 -5.97
N LYS A 292 -9.93 14.49 -6.01
CA LYS A 292 -10.28 13.71 -4.81
C LYS A 292 -9.49 12.42 -4.58
N ILE A 293 -8.93 11.78 -5.60
CA ILE A 293 -8.29 10.45 -5.46
C ILE A 293 -6.78 10.55 -5.23
N ALA A 294 -6.09 11.55 -5.76
CA ALA A 294 -4.67 11.75 -5.48
C ALA A 294 -4.37 11.85 -3.98
N PHE A 295 -5.35 12.23 -3.16
CA PHE A 295 -5.19 12.41 -1.72
C PHE A 295 -5.85 11.35 -0.83
N LYS A 296 -6.78 10.54 -1.34
CA LYS A 296 -7.56 9.63 -0.47
C LYS A 296 -6.84 8.33 -0.09
N TYR A 297 -5.71 8.03 -0.73
CA TYR A 297 -5.02 6.74 -0.60
C TYR A 297 -3.51 6.85 -0.35
N ILE A 298 -3.04 8.00 0.16
CA ILE A 298 -1.68 8.13 0.66
C ILE A 298 -1.61 7.52 2.07
N SER A 299 -1.91 6.24 2.18
CA SER A 299 -1.43 5.38 3.26
C SER A 299 -0.29 4.50 2.72
N SER A 300 0.58 5.09 1.92
CA SER A 300 1.64 4.39 1.23
C SER A 300 2.94 5.12 1.50
N ILE A 301 4.01 4.37 1.62
CA ILE A 301 5.35 4.85 1.90
C ILE A 301 5.80 5.78 0.78
N CYS A 302 6.33 6.94 1.13
CA CYS A 302 7.12 7.76 0.22
C CYS A 302 8.58 7.31 0.33
N LEU A 303 9.13 6.79 -0.76
CA LEU A 303 10.50 6.28 -0.83
C LEU A 303 11.36 7.24 -1.67
N ASP A 304 12.61 7.42 -1.27
CA ASP A 304 13.59 8.18 -2.03
C ASP A 304 14.19 7.34 -3.19
N THR A 305 15.14 7.92 -3.91
CA THR A 305 15.82 7.28 -5.06
C THR A 305 16.58 6.01 -4.71
N ASN A 306 16.88 5.78 -3.42
CA ASN A 306 17.60 4.62 -2.92
C ASN A 306 16.66 3.60 -2.26
N GLY A 307 15.34 3.85 -2.26
CA GLY A 307 14.34 3.03 -1.59
C GLY A 307 14.33 3.20 -0.07
N GLU A 308 14.79 4.35 0.44
CA GLU A 308 14.65 4.74 1.84
C GLU A 308 13.34 5.48 2.07
N GLU A 309 12.68 5.22 3.18
CA GLU A 309 11.45 5.93 3.54
C GLU A 309 11.77 7.39 3.86
N VAL A 310 10.99 8.28 3.26
CA VAL A 310 11.14 9.73 3.47
C VAL A 310 10.14 10.18 4.52
N SER A 311 10.64 10.68 5.64
CA SER A 311 9.81 11.35 6.64
C SER A 311 9.41 12.75 6.12
N ASN A 312 8.11 12.98 5.99
CA ASN A 312 7.56 14.31 5.76
C ASN A 312 7.61 15.16 7.02
#